data_62c4580d2420ee9405216c80fd90c85a
#
_entry.id   62c4580d2420ee9405216c80fd90c85a
#
_cell.length_a   1.000
_cell.length_b   1.000
_cell.length_c   1.000
_cell.angle_alpha   90.00
_cell.angle_beta   90.00
_cell.angle_gamma   90.00
#
_symmetry.space_group_name_H-M   'P 1'
#
loop_
_entity.id
_entity.type
_entity.pdbx_description
1 polymer ?
#
loop_
_entity_poly.entity_id
_entity_poly.type
_entity_poly.pdbx_seq_one_letter_code
_entity_poly.pdbx_strand_id
1 'polypeptide(L)' 'MTEMLRFKAVTQATGYPRGTVYEHIKRGTFPKPVAMGMRTAAWPRYEVEKIVQARIAGKSDDEIRALVYQLMERRKQAAQ' A
#
# COMPACT_ATOMS: atom_id res chain seq x y z
N MET A 1 -8.86 12.22 -9.37
CA MET A 1 -7.97 12.74 -8.32
C MET A 1 -7.69 11.64 -7.31
N THR A 2 -6.41 11.46 -6.93
CA THR A 2 -6.03 10.39 -6.01
C THR A 2 -6.16 10.87 -4.57
N GLU A 3 -6.90 10.12 -3.78
CA GLU A 3 -6.97 10.36 -2.33
C GLU A 3 -5.81 9.66 -1.65
N MET A 4 -5.17 10.36 -0.69
CA MET A 4 -4.09 9.80 0.11
C MET A 4 -4.62 9.40 1.47
N LEU A 5 -4.34 8.16 1.87
CA LEU A 5 -4.80 7.63 3.16
C LEU A 5 -3.66 7.68 4.17
N ARG A 6 -3.94 8.28 5.33
CA ARG A 6 -3.01 8.27 6.46
C ARG A 6 -3.09 6.90 7.16
N PHE A 7 -2.18 6.68 8.08
CA PHE A 7 -2.00 5.36 8.72
C PHE A 7 -3.30 4.84 9.33
N LYS A 8 -4.04 5.68 10.03
CA LYS A 8 -5.29 5.27 10.66
C LYS A 8 -6.28 4.73 9.62
N ALA A 9 -6.42 5.42 8.49
CA ALA A 9 -7.33 4.98 7.43
C ALA A 9 -6.84 3.66 6.80
N VAL A 10 -5.52 3.48 6.68
CA VAL A 10 -4.96 2.23 6.15
C VAL A 10 -5.25 1.06 7.09
N THR A 11 -5.07 1.24 8.40
CA THR A 11 -5.40 0.18 9.36
C THR A 11 -6.88 -0.17 9.32
N GLN A 12 -7.74 0.83 9.14
CA GLN A 12 -9.19 0.59 9.02
C GLN A 12 -9.53 -0.15 7.72
N ALA A 13 -8.91 0.23 6.62
CA ALA A 13 -9.21 -0.37 5.32
C ALA A 13 -8.70 -1.80 5.22
N THR A 14 -7.55 -2.10 5.81
CA THR A 14 -6.93 -3.41 5.72
C THR A 14 -7.32 -4.33 6.88
N GLY A 15 -7.75 -3.77 7.99
CA GLY A 15 -7.94 -4.53 9.21
C GLY A 15 -6.63 -4.90 9.90
N TYR A 16 -5.50 -4.42 9.40
CA TYR A 16 -4.19 -4.73 9.98
C TYR A 16 -3.87 -3.77 11.14
N PRO A 17 -3.38 -4.27 12.27
CA PRO A 17 -2.74 -3.39 13.25
C PRO A 17 -1.52 -2.71 12.65
N ARG A 18 -1.10 -1.62 13.26
CA ARG A 18 0.04 -0.84 12.76
C ARG A 18 1.30 -1.69 12.57
N GLY A 19 1.62 -2.53 13.56
CA GLY A 19 2.79 -3.40 13.45
C GLY A 19 2.71 -4.38 12.29
N THR A 20 1.50 -4.86 12.00
CA THR A 20 1.29 -5.79 10.88
C THR A 20 1.49 -5.09 9.54
N VAL A 21 1.08 -3.82 9.43
CA VAL A 21 1.34 -3.05 8.21
C VAL A 21 2.85 -2.95 7.97
N TYR A 22 3.63 -2.62 8.99
CA TYR A 22 5.09 -2.55 8.87
C TYR A 22 5.71 -3.89 8.50
N GLU A 23 5.20 -4.99 9.07
CA GLU A 23 5.67 -6.33 8.72
C GLU A 23 5.44 -6.63 7.26
N HIS A 24 4.27 -6.31 6.73
CA HIS A 24 3.98 -6.54 5.31
C HIS A 24 4.84 -5.67 4.42
N ILE A 25 5.11 -4.43 4.81
CA ILE A 25 6.01 -3.56 4.05
C ILE A 25 7.39 -4.20 3.98
N LYS A 26 7.89 -4.70 5.12
CA LYS A 26 9.19 -5.34 5.20
C LYS A 26 9.27 -6.58 4.31
N ARG A 27 8.19 -7.35 4.23
CA ARG A 27 8.12 -8.57 3.41
C ARG A 27 7.86 -8.28 1.93
N GLY A 28 7.60 -7.05 1.57
CA GLY A 28 7.27 -6.69 0.19
C GLY A 28 5.83 -6.96 -0.19
N THR A 29 4.96 -7.24 0.77
CA THR A 29 3.55 -7.56 0.51
C THR A 29 2.62 -6.38 0.78
N PHE A 30 3.16 -5.21 1.04
CA PHE A 30 2.42 -3.97 1.15
C PHE A 30 3.28 -2.82 0.67
N PRO A 31 2.71 -1.82 -0.04
CA PRO A 31 3.50 -0.71 -0.56
C PRO A 31 4.09 0.14 0.55
N LYS A 32 5.27 0.72 0.29
CA LYS A 32 5.85 1.70 1.21
C LYS A 32 4.98 2.95 1.23
N PRO A 33 4.92 3.66 2.36
CA PRO A 33 4.22 4.94 2.38
C PRO A 33 4.91 5.98 1.50
N VAL A 34 4.13 6.92 0.99
CA VAL A 34 4.66 8.08 0.27
C VAL A 34 4.95 9.17 1.29
N ALA A 35 6.14 9.76 1.21
CA ALA A 35 6.48 10.89 2.05
C ALA A 35 5.78 12.14 1.52
N MET A 36 4.86 12.69 2.30
CA MET A 36 4.05 13.86 1.91
C MET A 36 4.61 15.15 2.48
N GLY A 37 5.82 15.12 3.05
CA GLY A 37 6.42 16.28 3.66
C GLY A 37 6.04 16.42 5.13
N MET A 38 6.80 17.22 5.89
CA MET A 38 6.48 17.53 7.29
C MET A 38 6.19 16.30 8.15
N ARG A 39 6.97 15.23 7.98
CA ARG A 39 6.81 13.97 8.71
C ARG A 39 5.47 13.29 8.47
N THR A 40 4.81 13.63 7.37
CA THR A 40 3.54 13.04 7.00
C THR A 40 3.78 11.94 5.99
N ALA A 41 3.28 10.74 6.28
CA ALA A 41 3.33 9.60 5.37
C ALA A 41 1.91 9.16 5.06
N ALA A 42 1.67 8.79 3.81
CA ALA A 42 0.35 8.37 3.37
C ALA A 42 0.48 7.43 2.19
N TRP A 43 -0.59 6.74 1.87
CA TRP A 43 -0.66 5.80 0.75
C TRP A 43 -1.75 6.24 -0.22
N PRO A 44 -1.53 6.11 -1.54
CA PRO A 44 -2.64 6.31 -2.48
C PRO A 44 -3.76 5.31 -2.19
N ARG A 45 -5.00 5.80 -2.14
CA ARG A 45 -6.16 4.94 -1.87
C ARG A 45 -6.20 3.74 -2.83
N TYR A 46 -5.95 3.96 -4.12
CA TYR A 46 -6.06 2.88 -5.10
C TYR A 46 -5.05 1.76 -4.84
N GLU A 47 -3.87 2.07 -4.29
CA GLU A 47 -2.89 1.04 -3.94
C GLU A 47 -3.40 0.18 -2.79
N VAL A 48 -3.92 0.81 -1.76
CA VAL A 48 -4.46 0.09 -0.60
C VAL A 48 -5.63 -0.80 -1.05
N GLU A 49 -6.52 -0.27 -1.87
CA GLU A 49 -7.66 -1.02 -2.37
C GLU A 49 -7.23 -2.23 -3.19
N LYS A 50 -6.22 -2.08 -4.05
CA LYS A 50 -5.74 -3.19 -4.86
C LYS A 50 -5.16 -4.31 -3.99
N ILE A 51 -4.44 -3.98 -2.93
CA ILE A 51 -3.92 -4.99 -2.02
C ILE A 51 -5.06 -5.70 -1.29
N VAL A 52 -6.04 -4.95 -0.78
CA VAL A 52 -7.20 -5.53 -0.11
C VAL A 52 -7.93 -6.49 -1.05
N GLN A 53 -8.19 -6.06 -2.29
CA GLN A 53 -8.86 -6.89 -3.28
C GLN A 53 -8.07 -8.15 -3.60
N ALA A 54 -6.74 -8.05 -3.70
CA ALA A 54 -5.89 -9.22 -3.95
C ALA A 54 -5.97 -10.21 -2.80
N ARG A 55 -6.02 -9.73 -1.56
CA ARG A 55 -6.19 -10.60 -0.41
C ARG A 55 -7.55 -11.28 -0.41
N ILE A 56 -8.60 -10.55 -0.72
CA ILE A 56 -9.96 -11.10 -0.81
C ILE A 56 -10.01 -12.19 -1.89
N ALA A 57 -9.32 -11.98 -3.00
CA ALA A 57 -9.26 -12.95 -4.10
C ALA A 57 -8.39 -14.16 -3.79
N GLY A 58 -7.69 -14.17 -2.67
CA GLY A 58 -6.86 -15.31 -2.27
C GLY A 58 -5.52 -15.38 -2.98
N LYS A 59 -5.01 -14.26 -3.48
CA LYS A 59 -3.70 -14.23 -4.15
C LYS A 59 -2.60 -14.62 -3.18
N SER A 60 -1.60 -15.34 -3.70
CA SER A 60 -0.44 -15.74 -2.91
C SER A 60 0.43 -14.53 -2.56
N ASP A 61 1.30 -14.71 -1.57
CA ASP A 61 2.26 -13.66 -1.20
C ASP A 61 3.14 -13.28 -2.38
N ASP A 62 3.56 -14.25 -3.19
CA ASP A 62 4.38 -13.95 -4.37
C ASP A 62 3.62 -13.11 -5.39
N GLU A 63 2.34 -13.41 -5.60
CA GLU A 63 1.49 -12.63 -6.49
C GLU A 63 1.29 -11.21 -5.96
N ILE A 64 1.15 -11.08 -4.65
CA ILE A 64 1.00 -9.77 -4.02
C ILE A 64 2.30 -8.98 -4.10
N ARG A 65 3.47 -9.62 -3.95
CA ARG A 65 4.75 -8.96 -4.15
C ARG A 65 4.90 -8.42 -5.56
N ALA A 66 4.45 -9.20 -6.56
CA ALA A 66 4.47 -8.74 -7.95
C ALA A 66 3.56 -7.52 -8.13
N LEU A 67 2.40 -7.53 -7.49
CA LEU A 67 1.48 -6.39 -7.53
C LEU A 67 2.11 -5.15 -6.88
N VAL A 68 2.74 -5.32 -5.73
CA VAL A 68 3.41 -4.21 -5.04
C VAL A 68 4.50 -3.62 -5.94
N TYR A 69 5.28 -4.48 -6.60
CA TYR A 69 6.32 -4.02 -7.53
C TYR A 69 5.70 -3.16 -8.64
N GLN A 70 4.61 -3.61 -9.23
CA GLN A 70 3.92 -2.86 -10.28
C GLN A 70 3.42 -1.51 -9.78
N LEU A 71 2.88 -1.48 -8.56
CA LEU A 71 2.40 -0.23 -7.97
C LEU A 71 3.55 0.75 -7.74
N MET A 72 4.70 0.25 -7.30
CA MET A 72 5.89 1.10 -7.11
C MET A 72 6.38 1.68 -8.43
N GLU A 73 6.39 0.87 -9.49
CA GLU A 73 6.81 1.34 -10.81
C GLU A 73 5.83 2.39 -11.35
N ARG A 74 4.55 2.21 -11.10
CA ARG A 74 3.53 3.17 -11.52
C ARG A 74 3.72 4.55 -10.87
N ARG A 75 4.22 4.57 -9.62
CA ARG A 75 4.50 5.84 -8.94
C ARG A 75 5.53 6.68 -9.68
N LYS A 76 6.53 6.03 -10.28
CA LYS A 76 7.56 6.73 -11.05
C LYS A 76 6.96 7.45 -12.26
N GLN A 77 5.96 6.83 -12.87
CA GLN A 77 5.28 7.43 -14.03
C GLN A 77 4.41 8.60 -13.63
N ALA A 78 3.85 8.58 -12.43
CA ALA A 78 2.98 9.65 -11.95
C ALA A 78 3.70 10.99 -11.81
N ALA A 79 5.03 10.98 -11.72
CA ALA A 79 5.84 12.17 -11.56
C ALA A 79 6.07 12.92 -12.86
N GLN A 80 5.62 12.40 -13.99
CA GLN A 80 5.86 12.98 -15.32
C GLN A 80 4.68 13.74 -15.86
#